data_4e33d9ce416a5b1fea85b34a39499b99
#
_entry.id   4e33d9ce416a5b1fea85b34a39499b99
#
_cell.length_a   1.000
_cell.length_b   1.000
_cell.length_c   1.000
_cell.angle_alpha   90.00
_cell.angle_beta   90.00
_cell.angle_gamma   90.00
#
_symmetry.space_group_name_H-M   'P 1'
#
loop_
_entity.id
_entity.type
_entity.pdbx_description
1 polymer ?
#
loop_
_entity_poly.entity_id
_entity_poly.type
_entity_poly.pdbx_seq_one_letter_code
_entity_poly.pdbx_strand_id
1 'polypeptide(L)'
;TRKLLRGEKPQLLIQGDAIDPITTGNALSALVQVAKSMFQHDLPGDMRVVQKEDDFELIIHRMFNPEGITQFNTIPGIMGSILSTTLILMTALSITRERENGALENLLVSPLSGLEVIIGKITPFVIIGLFQATLILIAAVLLFDIPLHGSVFLLFFVLLIYVFLCLSIGIGI
;
A
#
# COMPACT_ATOMS: atom_id res chain seq x y z
N THR A 1 -28.97 -6.55 25.28
CA THR A 1 -29.51 -6.80 26.61
C THR A 1 -30.61 -7.90 26.65
N ARG A 2 -31.61 -7.92 25.74
CA ARG A 2 -32.69 -8.93 25.73
C ARG A 2 -32.23 -10.35 25.43
N LYS A 3 -31.17 -10.58 24.66
CA LYS A 3 -30.62 -11.91 24.35
C LYS A 3 -29.83 -12.49 25.52
N LEU A 4 -29.07 -11.65 26.24
CA LEU A 4 -28.37 -12.03 27.47
C LEU A 4 -29.33 -12.53 28.57
N LEU A 5 -30.49 -11.87 28.71
CA LEU A 5 -31.53 -12.27 29.66
C LEU A 5 -32.20 -13.61 29.32
N ARG A 6 -32.05 -14.10 28.08
CA ARG A 6 -32.54 -15.43 27.64
C ARG A 6 -31.48 -16.54 27.68
N GLY A 7 -30.27 -16.24 28.19
CA GLY A 7 -29.13 -17.18 28.16
C GLY A 7 -28.56 -17.46 26.77
N GLU A 8 -28.91 -16.63 25.76
CA GLU A 8 -28.33 -16.73 24.43
C GLU A 8 -27.04 -15.91 24.40
N LYS A 9 -25.93 -16.46 23.85
CA LYS A 9 -24.68 -15.75 23.68
C LYS A 9 -24.86 -14.73 22.53
N PRO A 10 -24.84 -13.43 22.79
CA PRO A 10 -24.90 -12.45 21.69
C PRO A 10 -23.59 -12.48 20.88
N GLN A 11 -23.73 -12.59 19.57
CA GLN A 11 -22.61 -12.54 18.64
C GLN A 11 -22.42 -11.09 18.20
N LEU A 12 -21.20 -10.57 18.33
CA LEU A 12 -20.80 -9.28 17.84
C LEU A 12 -19.84 -9.50 16.66
N LEU A 13 -20.27 -9.14 15.47
CA LEU A 13 -19.44 -9.20 14.27
C LEU A 13 -18.65 -7.89 14.15
N ILE A 14 -17.32 -7.98 14.22
CA ILE A 14 -16.40 -6.88 13.91
C ILE A 14 -15.76 -7.17 12.57
N GLN A 15 -16.02 -6.32 11.58
CA GLN A 15 -15.45 -6.40 10.26
C GLN A 15 -14.41 -5.30 10.11
N GLY A 16 -13.16 -5.68 9.88
CA GLY A 16 -12.05 -4.75 9.74
C GLY A 16 -11.27 -5.02 8.45
N ASP A 17 -10.80 -3.94 7.81
CA ASP A 17 -9.82 -4.03 6.73
C ASP A 17 -8.47 -4.39 7.33
N ALA A 18 -7.91 -5.54 6.95
CA ALA A 18 -6.66 -6.08 7.46
C ALA A 18 -5.50 -5.87 6.48
N ILE A 19 -5.60 -4.93 5.55
CA ILE A 19 -4.50 -4.56 4.64
C ILE A 19 -3.27 -4.15 5.44
N ASP A 20 -3.45 -3.33 6.49
CA ASP A 20 -2.40 -3.05 7.48
C ASP A 20 -2.64 -3.86 8.77
N PRO A 21 -1.94 -4.99 8.97
CA PRO A 21 -2.16 -5.87 10.12
C PRO A 21 -1.84 -5.23 11.46
N ILE A 22 -0.88 -4.28 11.51
CA ILE A 22 -0.44 -3.64 12.74
C ILE A 22 -1.51 -2.67 13.24
N THR A 23 -1.95 -1.78 12.37
CA THR A 23 -2.99 -0.78 12.70
C THR A 23 -4.32 -1.45 13.01
N THR A 24 -4.69 -2.45 12.21
CA THR A 24 -5.93 -3.22 12.43
C THR A 24 -5.86 -4.04 13.71
N GLY A 25 -4.73 -4.66 14.02
CA GLY A 25 -4.51 -5.41 15.27
C GLY A 25 -4.68 -4.53 16.51
N ASN A 26 -4.09 -3.33 16.49
CA ASN A 26 -4.21 -2.37 17.58
C ASN A 26 -5.66 -1.86 17.74
N ALA A 27 -6.33 -1.53 16.63
CA ALA A 27 -7.73 -1.10 16.64
C ALA A 27 -8.67 -2.19 17.18
N LEU A 28 -8.47 -3.43 16.74
CA LEU A 28 -9.27 -4.58 17.20
C LEU A 28 -9.06 -4.86 18.70
N SER A 29 -7.83 -4.80 19.19
CA SER A 29 -7.54 -5.00 20.61
C SER A 29 -8.18 -3.90 21.47
N ALA A 30 -8.13 -2.65 21.03
CA ALA A 30 -8.80 -1.53 21.70
C ALA A 30 -10.34 -1.72 21.71
N LEU A 31 -10.94 -2.13 20.59
CA LEU A 31 -12.38 -2.39 20.49
C LEU A 31 -12.81 -3.55 21.41
N VAL A 32 -12.02 -4.63 21.47
CA VAL A 32 -12.27 -5.75 22.39
C VAL A 32 -12.24 -5.27 23.85
N GLN A 33 -11.26 -4.44 24.19
CA GLN A 33 -11.13 -3.88 25.54
C GLN A 33 -12.31 -2.97 25.89
N VAL A 34 -12.71 -2.08 24.97
CA VAL A 34 -13.89 -1.21 25.17
C VAL A 34 -15.17 -2.04 25.28
N ALA A 35 -15.36 -3.05 24.42
CA ALA A 35 -16.51 -3.94 24.51
C ALA A 35 -16.58 -4.64 25.88
N LYS A 36 -15.47 -5.18 26.36
CA LYS A 36 -15.38 -5.79 27.69
C LYS A 36 -15.71 -4.80 28.80
N SER A 37 -15.21 -3.59 28.76
CA SER A 37 -15.45 -2.57 29.77
C SER A 37 -16.91 -2.08 29.80
N MET A 38 -17.55 -1.92 28.63
CA MET A 38 -18.97 -1.55 28.53
C MET A 38 -19.88 -2.60 29.16
N PHE A 39 -19.62 -3.88 28.86
CA PHE A 39 -20.42 -4.96 29.46
C PHE A 39 -20.23 -5.08 30.97
N GLN A 40 -19.03 -4.72 31.49
CA GLN A 40 -18.79 -4.71 32.93
C GLN A 40 -19.51 -3.57 33.67
N HIS A 41 -19.73 -2.44 32.98
CA HIS A 41 -20.32 -1.25 33.61
C HIS A 41 -21.85 -1.27 33.62
N ASP A 42 -22.49 -1.88 32.61
CA ASP A 42 -23.94 -1.85 32.40
C ASP A 42 -24.70 -2.99 33.11
N LEU A 43 -24.01 -3.94 33.75
CA LEU A 43 -24.66 -5.03 34.44
C LEU A 43 -25.02 -4.64 35.90
N PRO A 44 -26.27 -4.84 36.36
CA PRO A 44 -26.64 -4.67 37.73
C PRO A 44 -25.80 -5.55 38.68
N GLY A 45 -25.54 -5.06 39.91
CA GLY A 45 -24.57 -5.64 40.85
C GLY A 45 -24.68 -7.15 41.10
N ASP A 46 -25.90 -7.74 41.07
CA ASP A 46 -26.13 -9.17 41.29
C ASP A 46 -25.71 -10.06 40.11
N MET A 47 -25.61 -9.51 38.90
CA MET A 47 -25.21 -10.27 37.70
C MET A 47 -23.68 -10.27 37.46
N ARG A 48 -22.91 -9.41 38.17
CA ARG A 48 -21.45 -9.37 38.08
C ARG A 48 -20.76 -10.64 38.54
N VAL A 49 -21.41 -11.40 39.41
CA VAL A 49 -20.87 -12.64 40.03
C VAL A 49 -20.96 -13.84 39.09
N VAL A 50 -21.81 -13.78 38.07
CA VAL A 50 -22.08 -14.91 37.14
C VAL A 50 -21.25 -14.80 35.87
N GLN A 51 -20.43 -13.74 35.73
CA GLN A 51 -19.64 -13.45 34.53
C GLN A 51 -18.51 -14.48 34.36
N LYS A 52 -18.82 -15.60 33.70
CA LYS A 52 -17.82 -16.43 33.04
C LYS A 52 -17.29 -15.66 31.82
N GLU A 53 -16.00 -15.75 31.57
CA GLU A 53 -15.24 -15.09 30.51
C GLU A 53 -15.79 -15.21 29.06
N ASP A 54 -16.92 -15.94 28.89
CA ASP A 54 -17.51 -16.38 27.63
C ASP A 54 -18.91 -15.84 27.32
N ASP A 55 -19.35 -14.74 27.94
CA ASP A 55 -20.74 -14.26 27.78
C ASP A 55 -21.10 -13.65 26.43
N PHE A 56 -20.14 -13.36 25.57
CA PHE A 56 -20.37 -12.94 24.19
C PHE A 56 -19.30 -13.52 23.25
N GLU A 57 -19.71 -13.87 22.06
CA GLU A 57 -18.83 -14.37 21.02
C GLU A 57 -18.45 -13.21 20.08
N LEU A 58 -17.17 -12.85 20.09
CA LEU A 58 -16.59 -11.86 19.17
C LEU A 58 -16.15 -12.57 17.90
N ILE A 59 -16.88 -12.38 16.82
CA ILE A 59 -16.50 -12.85 15.49
C ILE A 59 -15.73 -11.75 14.79
N ILE A 60 -14.41 -11.89 14.69
CA ILE A 60 -13.54 -10.96 14.00
C ILE A 60 -13.38 -11.44 12.56
N HIS A 61 -13.96 -10.70 11.61
CA HIS A 61 -13.80 -10.98 10.19
C HIS A 61 -12.77 -10.00 9.59
N ARG A 62 -11.56 -10.51 9.32
CA ARG A 62 -10.49 -9.77 8.67
C ARG A 62 -10.66 -9.87 7.15
N MET A 63 -10.87 -8.75 6.47
CA MET A 63 -10.97 -8.70 5.01
C MET A 63 -9.58 -8.45 4.40
N PHE A 64 -9.37 -8.96 3.19
CA PHE A 64 -8.19 -8.80 2.34
C PHE A 64 -6.88 -9.43 2.83
N ASN A 65 -6.63 -9.55 4.13
CA ASN A 65 -5.47 -10.21 4.71
C ASN A 65 -5.87 -10.97 5.98
N PRO A 66 -6.61 -12.09 5.87
CA PRO A 66 -7.12 -12.83 7.03
C PRO A 66 -6.00 -13.36 7.94
N GLU A 67 -4.86 -13.73 7.36
CA GLU A 67 -3.71 -14.28 8.08
C GLU A 67 -2.86 -13.20 8.76
N GLY A 68 -3.09 -11.91 8.46
CA GLY A 68 -2.35 -10.79 9.04
C GLY A 68 -0.88 -10.76 8.62
N ILE A 69 -0.56 -11.20 7.42
CA ILE A 69 0.82 -11.25 6.92
C ILE A 69 1.28 -9.84 6.55
N THR A 70 2.15 -9.27 7.38
CA THR A 70 2.68 -7.91 7.20
C THR A 70 3.43 -7.71 5.87
N GLN A 71 4.00 -8.77 5.34
CA GLN A 71 4.74 -8.74 4.07
C GLN A 71 3.90 -8.27 2.89
N PHE A 72 2.60 -8.61 2.84
CA PHE A 72 1.71 -8.22 1.74
C PHE A 72 1.48 -6.72 1.64
N ASN A 73 1.64 -5.98 2.71
CA ASN A 73 1.56 -4.53 2.72
C ASN A 73 2.94 -3.86 2.60
N THR A 74 3.92 -4.35 3.36
CA THR A 74 5.25 -3.72 3.45
C THR A 74 6.05 -3.85 2.15
N ILE A 75 6.03 -5.03 1.50
CA ILE A 75 6.85 -5.28 0.31
C ILE A 75 6.45 -4.38 -0.86
N PRO A 76 5.16 -4.24 -1.26
CA PRO A 76 4.78 -3.31 -2.32
C PRO A 76 5.17 -1.86 -2.03
N GLY A 77 5.07 -1.43 -0.76
CA GLY A 77 5.47 -0.09 -0.33
C GLY A 77 6.97 0.18 -0.51
N ILE A 78 7.81 -0.75 -0.08
CA ILE A 78 9.28 -0.66 -0.26
C ILE A 78 9.64 -0.67 -1.75
N MET A 79 8.99 -1.53 -2.53
CA MET A 79 9.21 -1.61 -3.97
C MET A 79 8.87 -0.30 -4.68
N GLY A 80 7.73 0.30 -4.36
CA GLY A 80 7.35 1.62 -4.86
C GLY A 80 8.37 2.69 -4.50
N SER A 81 8.88 2.69 -3.26
CA SER A 81 9.89 3.64 -2.80
C SER A 81 11.22 3.49 -3.54
N ILE A 82 11.69 2.26 -3.77
CA ILE A 82 12.91 2.00 -4.53
C ILE A 82 12.74 2.46 -5.98
N LEU A 83 11.62 2.12 -6.62
CA LEU A 83 11.33 2.52 -7.99
C LEU A 83 11.29 4.04 -8.15
N SER A 84 10.58 4.74 -7.25
CA SER A 84 10.50 6.21 -7.26
C SER A 84 11.88 6.85 -7.11
N THR A 85 12.60 6.45 -6.07
CA THR A 85 13.92 7.04 -5.75
C THR A 85 14.88 6.84 -6.91
N THR A 86 14.93 5.64 -7.48
CA THR A 86 15.83 5.34 -8.60
C THR A 86 15.47 6.16 -9.83
N LEU A 87 14.18 6.22 -10.21
CA LEU A 87 13.76 6.97 -11.41
C LEU A 87 13.97 8.47 -11.27
N ILE A 88 13.61 9.05 -10.11
CA ILE A 88 13.77 10.48 -9.85
C ILE A 88 15.26 10.85 -9.89
N LEU A 89 16.11 10.09 -9.19
CA LEU A 89 17.55 10.36 -9.17
C LEU A 89 18.21 10.19 -10.53
N MET A 90 17.90 9.11 -11.27
CA MET A 90 18.46 8.90 -12.62
C MET A 90 18.07 10.01 -13.57
N THR A 91 16.82 10.45 -13.54
CA THR A 91 16.32 11.51 -14.41
C THR A 91 16.94 12.85 -14.05
N ALA A 92 16.97 13.22 -12.76
CA ALA A 92 17.57 14.46 -12.30
C ALA A 92 19.07 14.51 -12.65
N LEU A 93 19.83 13.43 -12.39
CA LEU A 93 21.26 13.35 -12.72
C LEU A 93 21.52 13.43 -14.22
N SER A 94 20.65 12.83 -15.06
CA SER A 94 20.78 12.90 -16.51
C SER A 94 20.67 14.35 -17.02
N ILE A 95 19.66 15.08 -16.51
CA ILE A 95 19.43 16.47 -16.90
C ILE A 95 20.55 17.38 -16.41
N THR A 96 21.02 17.18 -15.17
CA THR A 96 22.16 17.95 -14.62
C THR A 96 23.42 17.76 -15.44
N ARG A 97 23.77 16.51 -15.79
CA ARG A 97 24.93 16.22 -16.65
C ARG A 97 24.84 16.83 -18.03
N GLU A 98 23.65 16.88 -18.62
CA GLU A 98 23.44 17.53 -19.91
C GLU A 98 23.64 19.06 -19.84
N ARG A 99 23.24 19.69 -18.73
CA ARG A 99 23.50 21.10 -18.47
C ARG A 99 25.00 21.37 -18.33
N GLU A 100 25.71 20.55 -17.54
CA GLU A 100 27.16 20.69 -17.32
C GLU A 100 27.97 20.48 -18.60
N ASN A 101 27.52 19.59 -19.48
CA ASN A 101 28.22 19.33 -20.78
C ASN A 101 27.88 20.33 -21.89
N GLY A 102 27.09 21.38 -21.63
CA GLY A 102 26.70 22.37 -22.64
C GLY A 102 25.78 21.80 -23.74
N ALA A 103 25.22 20.61 -23.55
CA ALA A 103 24.38 19.98 -24.56
C ALA A 103 23.08 20.77 -24.84
N LEU A 104 22.63 21.59 -23.89
CA LEU A 104 21.49 22.50 -24.09
C LEU A 104 21.73 23.55 -25.18
N GLU A 105 22.95 24.10 -25.30
CA GLU A 105 23.29 25.07 -26.33
C GLU A 105 23.19 24.46 -27.73
N ASN A 106 23.63 23.21 -27.88
CA ASN A 106 23.52 22.48 -29.13
C ASN A 106 22.05 22.15 -29.50
N LEU A 107 21.18 21.95 -28.51
CA LEU A 107 19.75 21.72 -28.71
C LEU A 107 19.02 22.98 -29.19
N LEU A 108 19.45 24.17 -28.73
CA LEU A 108 18.87 25.47 -29.14
C LEU A 108 19.17 25.80 -30.62
N VAL A 109 20.26 25.28 -31.19
CA VAL A 109 20.62 25.45 -32.59
C VAL A 109 19.97 24.39 -33.48
N SER A 110 19.42 23.34 -32.90
CA SER A 110 18.75 22.25 -33.63
C SER A 110 17.35 22.66 -34.10
N PRO A 111 16.90 22.22 -35.29
CA PRO A 111 15.56 22.49 -35.79
C PRO A 111 14.47 21.66 -35.09
N LEU A 112 14.78 20.98 -33.97
CA LEU A 112 13.86 20.15 -33.23
C LEU A 112 12.90 20.99 -32.40
N SER A 113 11.64 20.58 -32.36
CA SER A 113 10.66 21.14 -31.43
C SER A 113 10.95 20.73 -29.97
N GLY A 114 10.63 21.60 -28.99
CA GLY A 114 10.86 21.30 -27.59
C GLY A 114 10.17 20.00 -27.14
N LEU A 115 9.01 19.64 -27.72
CA LEU A 115 8.30 18.39 -27.44
C LEU A 115 9.07 17.17 -27.94
N GLU A 116 9.69 17.22 -29.10
CA GLU A 116 10.48 16.08 -29.62
C GLU A 116 11.68 15.80 -28.72
N VAL A 117 12.33 16.86 -28.23
CA VAL A 117 13.45 16.75 -27.30
C VAL A 117 13.00 16.08 -25.98
N ILE A 118 11.89 16.53 -25.41
CA ILE A 118 11.35 16.00 -24.17
C ILE A 118 10.95 14.51 -24.34
N ILE A 119 10.23 14.18 -25.41
CA ILE A 119 9.82 12.79 -25.68
C ILE A 119 11.04 11.91 -25.89
N GLY A 120 12.03 12.35 -26.67
CA GLY A 120 13.27 11.61 -26.88
C GLY A 120 14.02 11.32 -25.57
N LYS A 121 14.02 12.26 -24.61
CA LYS A 121 14.65 12.09 -23.31
C LYS A 121 13.86 11.17 -22.38
N ILE A 122 12.55 11.29 -22.35
CA ILE A 122 11.70 10.51 -21.44
C ILE A 122 11.61 9.05 -21.88
N THR A 123 11.57 8.77 -23.18
CA THR A 123 11.39 7.41 -23.72
C THR A 123 12.35 6.38 -23.14
N PRO A 124 13.69 6.58 -23.10
CA PRO A 124 14.60 5.58 -22.52
C PRO A 124 14.35 5.36 -21.03
N PHE A 125 14.00 6.40 -20.28
CA PHE A 125 13.71 6.26 -18.84
C PHE A 125 12.40 5.52 -18.58
N VAL A 126 11.39 5.70 -19.43
CA VAL A 126 10.14 4.90 -19.36
C VAL A 126 10.45 3.41 -19.57
N ILE A 127 11.27 3.09 -20.55
CA ILE A 127 11.66 1.69 -20.82
C ILE A 127 12.42 1.11 -19.63
N ILE A 128 13.39 1.83 -19.08
CA ILE A 128 14.15 1.41 -17.90
C ILE A 128 13.22 1.27 -16.69
N GLY A 129 12.33 2.22 -16.47
CA GLY A 129 11.37 2.17 -15.36
C GLY A 129 10.42 0.99 -15.43
N LEU A 130 9.87 0.68 -16.61
CA LEU A 130 9.01 -0.48 -16.81
C LEU A 130 9.78 -1.80 -16.65
N PHE A 131 11.02 -1.85 -17.14
CA PHE A 131 11.88 -3.03 -16.96
C PHE A 131 12.19 -3.25 -15.48
N GLN A 132 12.58 -2.19 -14.75
CA GLN A 132 12.82 -2.25 -13.31
C GLN A 132 11.56 -2.67 -12.54
N ALA A 133 10.40 -2.09 -12.85
CA ALA A 133 9.13 -2.45 -12.23
C ALA A 133 8.78 -3.93 -12.47
N THR A 134 9.05 -4.43 -13.69
CA THR A 134 8.83 -5.85 -14.02
C THR A 134 9.74 -6.77 -13.22
N LEU A 135 11.03 -6.44 -13.10
CA LEU A 135 11.99 -7.20 -12.28
C LEU A 135 11.56 -7.24 -10.80
N ILE A 136 11.16 -6.10 -10.26
CA ILE A 136 10.70 -5.98 -8.88
C ILE A 136 9.43 -6.84 -8.67
N LEU A 137 8.49 -6.80 -9.61
CA LEU A 137 7.26 -7.61 -9.55
C LEU A 137 7.57 -9.11 -9.59
N ILE A 138 8.47 -9.54 -10.48
CA ILE A 138 8.92 -10.93 -10.54
C ILE A 138 9.56 -11.34 -9.22
N ALA A 139 10.45 -10.51 -8.66
CA ALA A 139 11.06 -10.76 -7.36
C ALA A 139 10.02 -10.85 -6.24
N ALA A 140 8.98 -10.01 -6.25
CA ALA A 140 7.89 -10.05 -5.29
C ALA A 140 7.16 -11.39 -5.29
N VAL A 141 6.85 -11.90 -6.46
CA VAL A 141 6.15 -13.18 -6.62
C VAL A 141 7.05 -14.36 -6.28
N LEU A 142 8.29 -14.38 -6.80
CA LEU A 142 9.17 -15.55 -6.64
C LEU A 142 9.80 -15.66 -5.25
N LEU A 143 10.13 -14.54 -4.60
CA LEU A 143 10.83 -14.55 -3.31
C LEU A 143 9.89 -14.44 -2.11
N PHE A 144 8.73 -13.81 -2.31
CA PHE A 144 7.81 -13.49 -1.20
C PHE A 144 6.42 -14.10 -1.36
N ASP A 145 6.21 -14.92 -2.41
CA ASP A 145 4.92 -15.60 -2.69
C ASP A 145 3.71 -14.65 -2.63
N ILE A 146 3.90 -13.39 -3.10
CA ILE A 146 2.81 -12.41 -3.09
C ILE A 146 1.76 -12.83 -4.11
N PRO A 147 0.52 -13.10 -3.69
CA PRO A 147 -0.53 -13.51 -4.60
C PRO A 147 -0.95 -12.33 -5.48
N LEU A 148 -0.75 -12.44 -6.78
CA LEU A 148 -1.25 -11.45 -7.74
C LEU A 148 -2.74 -11.69 -7.99
N HIS A 149 -3.59 -11.03 -7.19
CA HIS A 149 -5.03 -11.05 -7.38
C HIS A 149 -5.43 -9.84 -8.23
N GLY A 150 -5.81 -10.07 -9.48
CA GLY A 150 -6.30 -9.00 -10.35
C GLY A 150 -5.79 -9.07 -11.79
N SER A 151 -6.11 -8.02 -12.56
CA SER A 151 -5.68 -7.91 -13.96
C SER A 151 -4.24 -7.40 -14.05
N VAL A 152 -3.35 -8.23 -14.59
CA VAL A 152 -1.95 -7.86 -14.87
C VAL A 152 -1.88 -6.65 -15.82
N PHE A 153 -2.80 -6.57 -16.77
CA PHE A 153 -2.88 -5.44 -17.70
C PHE A 153 -3.15 -4.12 -16.98
N LEU A 154 -4.10 -4.11 -16.04
CA LEU A 154 -4.40 -2.93 -15.22
C LEU A 154 -3.20 -2.53 -14.36
N LEU A 155 -2.48 -3.50 -13.80
CA LEU A 155 -1.27 -3.28 -13.02
C LEU A 155 -0.20 -2.55 -13.85
N PHE A 156 0.10 -3.03 -15.07
CA PHE A 156 1.07 -2.40 -15.97
C PHE A 156 0.63 -1.00 -16.41
N PHE A 157 -0.67 -0.79 -16.61
CA PHE A 157 -1.20 0.54 -16.95
C PHE A 157 -0.99 1.54 -15.80
N VAL A 158 -1.26 1.14 -14.56
CA VAL A 158 -1.02 1.96 -13.36
C VAL A 158 0.47 2.21 -13.16
N LEU A 159 1.32 1.19 -13.34
CA LEU A 159 2.78 1.34 -13.29
C LEU A 159 3.30 2.31 -14.33
N LEU A 160 2.76 2.30 -15.55
CA LEU A 160 3.12 3.26 -16.58
C LEU A 160 2.84 4.70 -16.14
N ILE A 161 1.63 4.97 -15.62
CA ILE A 161 1.27 6.29 -15.08
C ILE A 161 2.22 6.68 -13.94
N TYR A 162 2.52 5.75 -13.05
CA TYR A 162 3.42 5.97 -11.93
C TYR A 162 4.84 6.34 -12.37
N VAL A 163 5.38 5.63 -13.37
CA VAL A 163 6.69 5.93 -13.98
C VAL A 163 6.70 7.33 -14.56
N PHE A 164 5.65 7.73 -15.31
CA PHE A 164 5.54 9.09 -15.86
C PHE A 164 5.52 10.17 -14.77
N LEU A 165 4.83 9.92 -13.65
CA LEU A 165 4.81 10.83 -12.51
C LEU A 165 6.21 11.00 -11.91
N CYS A 166 6.92 9.88 -11.66
CA CYS A 166 8.29 9.91 -11.13
C CYS A 166 9.26 10.67 -12.05
N LEU A 167 9.17 10.43 -13.37
CA LEU A 167 9.99 11.12 -14.37
C LEU A 167 9.68 12.62 -14.42
N SER A 168 8.40 12.99 -14.33
CA SER A 168 8.00 14.41 -14.30
C SER A 168 8.58 15.15 -13.09
N ILE A 169 8.61 14.51 -11.93
CA ILE A 169 9.25 15.05 -10.73
C ILE A 169 10.77 15.18 -10.94
N GLY A 170 11.41 14.14 -11.49
CA GLY A 170 12.85 14.16 -11.76
C GLY A 170 13.29 15.22 -12.78
N ILE A 171 12.42 15.59 -13.72
CA ILE A 171 12.67 16.69 -14.68
C ILE A 171 12.51 18.06 -14.01
N GLY A 172 11.63 18.16 -13.01
CA GLY A 172 11.34 19.42 -12.32
C GLY A 172 12.38 19.84 -11.27
N ILE A 173 13.31 18.94 -10.93
CA ILE A 173 14.41 19.19 -9.98
C ILE A 173 15.64 19.70 -10.74
#